data_1e7d40de9045aba2adc7a9b37b3ee317
#
_entry.id   1e7d40de9045aba2adc7a9b37b3ee317
#
_cell.length_a   1.000
_cell.length_b   1.000
_cell.length_c   1.000
_cell.angle_alpha   90.00
_cell.angle_beta   90.00
_cell.angle_gamma   90.00
#
_symmetry.space_group_name_H-M   'P 1'
#
loop_
_entity.id
_entity.type
_entity.pdbx_description
1 polymer ?
#
loop_
_entity_poly.entity_id
_entity_poly.type
_entity_poly.pdbx_seq_one_letter_code
_entity_poly.pdbx_strand_id
1 'polypeptide(L)'
;THLNYYVRTKLMWNSSLDVDAIVHDYCQKFYGEAADWIEKYIWDLEDAVENTDLHVQWGNKHHIPWEIIFTDSLIDTLQEHLDHAQQRISEPTNQLHVDVLQEYHHYLIAFLSAQQLTSLGKYDQAVNKIDEALVAKSNLSRVRSNLLPYAPSWVVETSDSTLEGLSDICQYLLDRINGTIGNLVAFLPCSWKFKTDPFEDGLIEQWYRLDQDIGWDSVTTTLYWENQGYQNKAGYGYIGYAWYQTKFEVKNDVENCPVSLTFGGVCGQEIWVWINQLLVFHGENESSSKPFDISLPENIQAGTNQITVRIHGHGFYRGAQGGIYRRAFLWIPNN
;
A
#
# COMPACT_ATOMS: atom_id res chain seq x y z
N THR A 1 3.09 -19.27 -9.35
CA THR A 1 1.75 -19.88 -9.50
C THR A 1 1.84 -21.24 -10.21
N HIS A 2 0.78 -22.01 -10.17
CA HIS A 2 0.66 -23.30 -10.82
C HIS A 2 0.82 -23.20 -12.36
N LEU A 3 0.21 -22.22 -12.98
CA LEU A 3 0.37 -21.90 -14.40
C LEU A 3 1.84 -21.62 -14.77
N ASN A 4 2.54 -20.78 -13.98
CA ASN A 4 3.93 -20.44 -14.27
C ASN A 4 4.85 -21.67 -14.25
N TYR A 5 4.61 -22.63 -13.34
CA TYR A 5 5.34 -23.89 -13.35
C TYR A 5 5.03 -24.73 -14.59
N TYR A 6 3.78 -24.76 -15.03
CA TYR A 6 3.37 -25.47 -16.23
C TYR A 6 4.06 -24.91 -17.47
N VAL A 7 3.96 -23.59 -17.70
CA VAL A 7 4.60 -22.90 -18.82
C VAL A 7 6.12 -23.12 -18.80
N ARG A 8 6.75 -22.85 -17.64
CA ARG A 8 8.21 -23.05 -17.49
C ARG A 8 8.64 -24.47 -17.81
N THR A 9 7.93 -25.47 -17.32
CA THR A 9 8.29 -26.88 -17.56
C THR A 9 8.21 -27.23 -19.04
N LYS A 10 7.17 -26.77 -19.73
CA LYS A 10 7.03 -26.97 -21.18
C LYS A 10 8.15 -26.32 -21.98
N LEU A 11 8.48 -25.05 -21.66
CA LEU A 11 9.55 -24.29 -22.33
C LEU A 11 10.97 -24.84 -21.99
N MET A 12 11.20 -25.38 -20.80
CA MET A 12 12.45 -26.06 -20.49
C MET A 12 12.66 -27.32 -21.32
N TRP A 13 11.58 -28.00 -21.70
CA TRP A 13 11.65 -29.16 -22.57
C TRP A 13 11.80 -28.78 -24.05
N ASN A 14 11.09 -27.77 -24.50
CA ASN A 14 11.16 -27.21 -25.85
C ASN A 14 10.91 -25.70 -25.85
N SER A 15 11.98 -24.93 -25.99
CA SER A 15 11.94 -23.46 -25.94
C SER A 15 11.31 -22.80 -27.19
N SER A 16 10.97 -23.59 -28.24
CA SER A 16 10.30 -23.07 -29.44
C SER A 16 8.78 -23.15 -29.38
N LEU A 17 8.21 -23.62 -28.25
CA LEU A 17 6.77 -23.65 -28.10
C LEU A 17 6.20 -22.26 -27.92
N ASP A 18 5.03 -22.07 -28.49
CA ASP A 18 4.22 -20.86 -28.32
C ASP A 18 3.62 -20.82 -26.92
N VAL A 19 3.84 -19.69 -26.22
CA VAL A 19 3.37 -19.50 -24.83
C VAL A 19 1.84 -19.46 -24.77
N ASP A 20 1.18 -18.78 -25.72
CA ASP A 20 -0.27 -18.67 -25.77
C ASP A 20 -0.90 -20.06 -25.95
N ALA A 21 -0.32 -20.88 -26.83
CA ALA A 21 -0.76 -22.26 -27.01
C ALA A 21 -0.56 -23.11 -25.73
N ILE A 22 0.50 -22.86 -24.96
CA ILE A 22 0.72 -23.54 -23.67
C ILE A 22 -0.33 -23.10 -22.63
N VAL A 23 -0.65 -21.82 -22.55
CA VAL A 23 -1.67 -21.30 -21.64
C VAL A 23 -3.04 -21.84 -22.02
N HIS A 24 -3.38 -21.85 -23.30
CA HIS A 24 -4.61 -22.48 -23.79
C HIS A 24 -4.70 -23.97 -23.41
N ASP A 25 -3.65 -24.74 -23.69
CA ASP A 25 -3.58 -26.18 -23.32
C ASP A 25 -3.72 -26.38 -21.80
N TYR A 26 -3.13 -25.51 -20.99
CA TYR A 26 -3.30 -25.55 -19.55
C TYR A 26 -4.76 -25.30 -19.15
N CYS A 27 -5.39 -24.24 -19.67
CA CYS A 27 -6.77 -23.90 -19.35
C CYS A 27 -7.72 -25.03 -19.74
N GLN A 28 -7.59 -25.59 -20.93
CA GLN A 28 -8.41 -26.72 -21.39
C GLN A 28 -8.28 -27.97 -20.50
N LYS A 29 -7.06 -28.31 -20.08
CA LYS A 29 -6.81 -29.49 -19.23
C LYS A 29 -7.22 -29.31 -17.78
N PHE A 30 -7.12 -28.10 -17.25
CA PHE A 30 -7.29 -27.83 -15.83
C PHE A 30 -8.69 -27.33 -15.47
N TYR A 31 -9.32 -26.56 -16.37
CA TYR A 31 -10.62 -25.95 -16.14
C TYR A 31 -11.74 -26.47 -17.06
N GLY A 32 -11.40 -27.29 -18.06
CA GLY A 32 -12.39 -27.95 -18.93
C GLY A 32 -13.37 -26.99 -19.59
N GLU A 33 -14.66 -27.14 -19.28
CA GLU A 33 -15.75 -26.33 -19.88
C GLU A 33 -15.64 -24.82 -19.55
N ALA A 34 -14.92 -24.44 -18.49
CA ALA A 34 -14.67 -23.06 -18.11
C ALA A 34 -13.42 -22.45 -18.75
N ALA A 35 -12.64 -23.21 -19.49
CA ALA A 35 -11.31 -22.85 -19.97
C ALA A 35 -11.26 -21.47 -20.64
N ASP A 36 -12.20 -21.17 -21.54
CA ASP A 36 -12.21 -19.93 -22.33
C ASP A 36 -12.39 -18.66 -21.43
N TRP A 37 -13.13 -18.81 -20.31
CA TRP A 37 -13.34 -17.69 -19.38
C TRP A 37 -12.15 -17.51 -18.44
N ILE A 38 -11.53 -18.62 -18.01
CA ILE A 38 -10.33 -18.55 -17.18
C ILE A 38 -9.14 -18.05 -18.00
N GLU A 39 -9.07 -18.39 -19.27
CA GLU A 39 -8.04 -17.86 -20.19
C GLU A 39 -8.16 -16.33 -20.32
N LYS A 40 -9.38 -15.78 -20.49
CA LYS A 40 -9.63 -14.34 -20.48
C LYS A 40 -9.20 -13.69 -19.17
N TYR A 41 -9.58 -14.29 -18.03
CA TYR A 41 -9.17 -13.83 -16.72
C TYR A 41 -7.63 -13.71 -16.59
N ILE A 42 -6.89 -14.68 -17.12
CA ILE A 42 -5.43 -14.70 -17.10
C ILE A 42 -4.86 -13.57 -17.95
N TRP A 43 -5.37 -13.42 -19.19
CA TRP A 43 -4.87 -12.41 -20.11
C TRP A 43 -5.20 -10.98 -19.67
N ASP A 44 -6.39 -10.73 -19.12
CA ASP A 44 -6.75 -9.41 -18.61
C ASP A 44 -5.86 -9.01 -17.39
N LEU A 45 -5.47 -9.98 -16.57
CA LEU A 45 -4.49 -9.73 -15.51
C LEU A 45 -3.08 -9.42 -16.05
N GLU A 46 -2.63 -10.15 -17.07
CA GLU A 46 -1.33 -9.95 -17.68
C GLU A 46 -1.28 -8.59 -18.37
N ASP A 47 -2.29 -8.27 -19.18
CA ASP A 47 -2.42 -6.99 -19.88
C ASP A 47 -2.42 -5.81 -18.89
N ALA A 48 -3.10 -5.93 -17.77
CA ALA A 48 -3.12 -4.88 -16.74
C ALA A 48 -1.75 -4.63 -16.12
N VAL A 49 -0.96 -5.69 -15.93
CA VAL A 49 0.40 -5.58 -15.39
C VAL A 49 1.37 -5.05 -16.46
N GLU A 50 1.28 -5.51 -17.70
CA GLU A 50 2.16 -5.09 -18.79
C GLU A 50 1.92 -3.63 -19.22
N ASN A 51 0.67 -3.17 -19.18
CA ASN A 51 0.29 -1.81 -19.58
C ASN A 51 0.44 -0.77 -18.45
N THR A 52 1.00 -1.14 -17.30
CA THR A 52 1.25 -0.19 -16.21
C THR A 52 2.67 0.38 -16.25
N ASP A 53 2.79 1.68 -15.99
CA ASP A 53 4.08 2.32 -15.74
C ASP A 53 4.61 2.06 -14.31
N LEU A 54 3.92 1.23 -13.52
CA LEU A 54 4.29 0.92 -12.16
C LEU A 54 5.58 0.11 -12.12
N HIS A 55 6.64 0.72 -11.64
CA HIS A 55 7.92 0.04 -11.48
C HIS A 55 7.98 -0.67 -10.12
N VAL A 56 7.70 -1.97 -10.10
CA VAL A 56 7.85 -2.81 -8.91
C VAL A 56 9.27 -3.36 -8.89
N GLN A 57 10.12 -2.82 -8.01
CA GLN A 57 11.50 -3.29 -7.89
C GLN A 57 11.60 -4.56 -7.05
N TRP A 58 12.55 -5.42 -7.40
CA TRP A 58 12.89 -6.60 -6.61
C TRP A 58 13.41 -6.16 -5.23
N GLY A 59 12.69 -6.45 -4.18
CA GLY A 59 12.99 -6.00 -2.81
C GLY A 59 11.98 -5.01 -2.22
N ASN A 60 11.12 -4.40 -3.03
CA ASN A 60 10.00 -3.61 -2.54
C ASN A 60 8.95 -4.55 -1.96
N LYS A 61 9.08 -4.84 -0.68
CA LYS A 61 8.20 -5.76 0.07
C LYS A 61 7.11 -5.02 0.81
N HIS A 62 7.22 -3.70 0.84
CA HIS A 62 6.28 -2.80 1.49
C HIS A 62 5.22 -2.38 0.49
N HIS A 63 4.27 -1.62 0.92
CA HIS A 63 3.12 -1.16 0.17
C HIS A 63 3.40 -0.94 -1.33
N ILE A 64 2.85 -1.81 -2.16
CA ILE A 64 2.79 -1.62 -3.61
C ILE A 64 1.44 -0.97 -3.89
N PRO A 65 1.37 0.12 -4.66
CA PRO A 65 0.10 0.77 -4.98
C PRO A 65 -0.67 -0.04 -6.02
N TRP A 66 -1.14 -1.20 -5.60
CA TRP A 66 -1.86 -2.15 -6.44
C TRP A 66 -3.13 -1.56 -7.06
N GLU A 67 -3.71 -0.50 -6.45
CA GLU A 67 -4.85 0.23 -6.97
C GLU A 67 -4.60 0.86 -8.34
N ILE A 68 -3.34 1.05 -8.73
CA ILE A 68 -2.96 1.51 -10.07
C ILE A 68 -3.19 0.40 -11.10
N ILE A 69 -2.97 -0.86 -10.73
CA ILE A 69 -3.17 -2.03 -11.58
C ILE A 69 -4.61 -2.55 -11.43
N PHE A 70 -5.03 -2.81 -10.20
CA PHE A 70 -6.35 -3.35 -9.87
C PHE A 70 -7.37 -2.23 -9.73
N THR A 71 -7.73 -1.61 -10.86
CA THR A 71 -8.82 -0.64 -10.92
C THR A 71 -10.18 -1.33 -10.67
N ASP A 72 -11.18 -0.57 -10.22
CA ASP A 72 -12.54 -1.11 -10.03
C ASP A 72 -13.05 -1.80 -11.31
N SER A 73 -12.80 -1.20 -12.49
CA SER A 73 -13.18 -1.77 -13.79
C SER A 73 -12.50 -3.11 -14.07
N LEU A 74 -11.22 -3.26 -13.75
CA LEU A 74 -10.53 -4.55 -13.91
C LEU A 74 -11.10 -5.59 -12.95
N ILE A 75 -11.30 -5.22 -11.69
CA ILE A 75 -11.86 -6.11 -10.66
C ILE A 75 -13.22 -6.65 -11.10
N ASP A 76 -14.11 -5.76 -11.57
CA ASP A 76 -15.43 -6.13 -12.07
C ASP A 76 -15.32 -7.09 -13.27
N THR A 77 -14.45 -6.80 -14.24
CA THR A 77 -14.22 -7.66 -15.41
C THR A 77 -13.71 -9.04 -15.01
N LEU A 78 -12.74 -9.10 -14.09
CA LEU A 78 -12.19 -10.37 -13.60
C LEU A 78 -13.25 -11.19 -12.85
N GLN A 79 -14.11 -10.54 -12.06
CA GLN A 79 -15.23 -11.21 -11.40
C GLN A 79 -16.25 -11.74 -12.40
N GLU A 80 -16.61 -10.97 -13.44
CA GLU A 80 -17.49 -11.44 -14.52
C GLU A 80 -16.96 -12.70 -15.22
N HIS A 81 -15.65 -12.77 -15.47
CA HIS A 81 -15.06 -13.98 -16.04
C HIS A 81 -15.20 -15.20 -15.13
N LEU A 82 -14.98 -15.02 -13.82
CA LEU A 82 -15.16 -16.09 -12.86
C LEU A 82 -16.60 -16.53 -12.72
N ASP A 83 -17.56 -15.60 -12.72
CA ASP A 83 -18.99 -15.89 -12.68
C ASP A 83 -19.45 -16.68 -13.93
N HIS A 84 -18.99 -16.32 -15.10
CA HIS A 84 -19.24 -17.07 -16.33
C HIS A 84 -18.58 -18.45 -16.33
N ALA A 85 -17.35 -18.57 -15.80
CA ALA A 85 -16.68 -19.83 -15.63
C ALA A 85 -17.50 -20.79 -14.74
N GLN A 86 -17.99 -20.27 -13.60
CA GLN A 86 -18.80 -21.00 -12.63
C GLN A 86 -20.10 -21.54 -13.23
N GLN A 87 -20.74 -20.77 -14.12
CA GLN A 87 -22.02 -21.16 -14.77
C GLN A 87 -21.82 -22.26 -15.83
N ARG A 88 -20.63 -22.47 -16.34
CA ARG A 88 -20.36 -23.39 -17.46
C ARG A 88 -19.90 -24.75 -17.01
N ILE A 89 -19.47 -24.91 -15.78
CA ILE A 89 -18.85 -26.13 -15.28
C ILE A 89 -19.88 -27.12 -14.78
N SER A 90 -19.68 -28.38 -15.15
CA SER A 90 -20.49 -29.52 -14.69
C SER A 90 -19.61 -30.64 -14.08
N GLU A 91 -18.33 -30.69 -14.41
CA GLU A 91 -17.43 -31.72 -13.95
C GLU A 91 -16.87 -31.33 -12.57
N PRO A 92 -16.99 -32.19 -11.52
CA PRO A 92 -16.65 -31.84 -10.13
C PRO A 92 -15.19 -31.44 -9.91
N THR A 93 -14.24 -32.02 -10.64
CA THR A 93 -12.82 -31.68 -10.50
C THR A 93 -12.54 -30.28 -11.03
N ASN A 94 -13.09 -29.95 -12.20
CA ASN A 94 -12.94 -28.62 -12.79
C ASN A 94 -13.68 -27.56 -11.97
N GLN A 95 -14.85 -27.92 -11.38
CA GLN A 95 -15.56 -27.08 -10.43
C GLN A 95 -14.67 -26.69 -9.25
N LEU A 96 -14.01 -27.67 -8.62
CA LEU A 96 -13.09 -27.42 -7.51
C LEU A 96 -11.96 -26.46 -7.90
N HIS A 97 -11.43 -26.56 -9.13
CA HIS A 97 -10.37 -25.67 -9.59
C HIS A 97 -10.84 -24.21 -9.76
N VAL A 98 -12.07 -24.02 -10.25
CA VAL A 98 -12.68 -22.68 -10.35
C VAL A 98 -13.02 -22.13 -8.98
N ASP A 99 -13.56 -22.94 -8.07
CA ASP A 99 -13.87 -22.54 -6.68
C ASP A 99 -12.59 -22.06 -5.96
N VAL A 100 -11.47 -22.76 -6.16
CA VAL A 100 -10.17 -22.34 -5.59
C VAL A 100 -9.70 -21.02 -6.20
N LEU A 101 -9.86 -20.83 -7.50
CA LEU A 101 -9.48 -19.56 -8.15
C LEU A 101 -10.37 -18.41 -7.68
N GLN A 102 -11.67 -18.64 -7.51
CA GLN A 102 -12.63 -17.68 -6.96
C GLN A 102 -12.23 -17.23 -5.54
N GLU A 103 -11.94 -18.17 -4.65
CA GLU A 103 -11.50 -17.87 -3.29
C GLU A 103 -10.15 -17.13 -3.28
N TYR A 104 -9.25 -17.46 -4.22
CA TYR A 104 -7.98 -16.75 -4.36
C TYR A 104 -8.17 -15.31 -4.83
N HIS A 105 -9.11 -15.09 -5.75
CA HIS A 105 -9.51 -13.76 -6.20
C HIS A 105 -10.11 -12.94 -5.04
N HIS A 106 -11.05 -13.51 -4.28
CA HIS A 106 -11.62 -12.85 -3.10
C HIS A 106 -10.56 -12.48 -2.08
N TYR A 107 -9.64 -13.40 -1.77
CA TYR A 107 -8.50 -13.11 -0.90
C TYR A 107 -7.66 -11.93 -1.39
N LEU A 108 -7.29 -11.94 -2.67
CA LEU A 108 -6.46 -10.91 -3.28
C LEU A 108 -7.14 -9.54 -3.18
N ILE A 109 -8.37 -9.43 -3.67
CA ILE A 109 -9.10 -8.16 -3.71
C ILE A 109 -9.35 -7.60 -2.31
N ALA A 110 -9.72 -8.45 -1.37
CA ALA A 110 -9.93 -8.03 0.02
C ALA A 110 -8.63 -7.51 0.66
N PHE A 111 -7.50 -8.20 0.43
CA PHE A 111 -6.20 -7.77 0.94
C PHE A 111 -5.73 -6.44 0.33
N LEU A 112 -5.85 -6.27 -0.99
CA LEU A 112 -5.49 -5.03 -1.67
C LEU A 112 -6.37 -3.86 -1.23
N SER A 113 -7.68 -4.09 -1.09
CA SER A 113 -8.62 -3.09 -0.56
C SER A 113 -8.27 -2.69 0.88
N ALA A 114 -7.87 -3.65 1.72
CA ALA A 114 -7.45 -3.36 3.09
C ALA A 114 -6.19 -2.46 3.12
N GLN A 115 -5.20 -2.73 2.27
CA GLN A 115 -4.01 -1.88 2.17
C GLN A 115 -4.35 -0.45 1.75
N GLN A 116 -5.18 -0.30 0.72
CA GLN A 116 -5.62 1.02 0.22
C GLN A 116 -6.40 1.79 1.28
N LEU A 117 -7.37 1.14 1.94
CA LEU A 117 -8.17 1.75 3.00
C LEU A 117 -7.31 2.19 4.19
N THR A 118 -6.30 1.39 4.54
CA THR A 118 -5.33 1.74 5.59
C THR A 118 -4.53 2.99 5.20
N SER A 119 -4.07 3.07 3.96
CA SER A 119 -3.34 4.25 3.46
C SER A 119 -4.19 5.51 3.49
N LEU A 120 -5.50 5.38 3.22
CA LEU A 120 -6.48 6.47 3.24
C LEU A 120 -6.95 6.89 4.65
N GLY A 121 -6.59 6.14 5.69
CA GLY A 121 -7.05 6.39 7.07
C GLY A 121 -8.47 5.88 7.36
N LYS A 122 -9.00 4.95 6.56
CA LYS A 122 -10.31 4.32 6.73
C LYS A 122 -10.16 2.98 7.46
N TYR A 123 -9.62 3.03 8.68
CA TYR A 123 -9.14 1.85 9.40
C TYR A 123 -10.24 0.85 9.77
N ASP A 124 -11.45 1.30 10.13
CA ASP A 124 -12.62 0.46 10.39
C ASP A 124 -13.04 -0.34 9.16
N GLN A 125 -13.03 0.29 7.98
CA GLN A 125 -13.30 -0.40 6.72
C GLN A 125 -12.16 -1.35 6.33
N ALA A 126 -10.91 -0.97 6.62
CA ALA A 126 -9.75 -1.83 6.38
C ALA A 126 -9.82 -3.12 7.22
N VAL A 127 -10.20 -3.03 8.49
CA VAL A 127 -10.39 -4.21 9.37
C VAL A 127 -11.45 -5.15 8.79
N ASN A 128 -12.59 -4.63 8.30
CA ASN A 128 -13.61 -5.47 7.66
C ASN A 128 -13.04 -6.21 6.43
N LYS A 129 -12.20 -5.55 5.62
CA LYS A 129 -11.55 -6.19 4.47
C LYS A 129 -10.48 -7.21 4.88
N ILE A 130 -9.79 -7.00 5.97
CA ILE A 130 -8.87 -7.99 6.55
C ILE A 130 -9.67 -9.24 6.97
N ASP A 131 -10.80 -9.08 7.61
CA ASP A 131 -11.67 -10.20 8.02
C ASP A 131 -12.18 -10.98 6.79
N GLU A 132 -12.62 -10.29 5.72
CA GLU A 132 -12.97 -10.94 4.45
C GLU A 132 -11.80 -11.77 3.88
N ALA A 133 -10.59 -11.20 3.86
CA ALA A 133 -9.40 -11.91 3.40
C ALA A 133 -9.04 -13.12 4.29
N LEU A 134 -9.22 -13.01 5.61
CA LEU A 134 -9.02 -14.13 6.55
C LEU A 134 -10.02 -15.26 6.32
N VAL A 135 -11.28 -14.95 5.99
CA VAL A 135 -12.29 -15.95 5.63
C VAL A 135 -11.88 -16.69 4.36
N ALA A 136 -11.52 -15.97 3.29
CA ALA A 136 -11.05 -16.57 2.04
C ALA A 136 -9.78 -17.42 2.26
N LYS A 137 -8.82 -16.93 3.05
CA LYS A 137 -7.62 -17.69 3.46
C LYS A 137 -8.00 -18.99 4.18
N SER A 138 -8.97 -18.96 5.08
CA SER A 138 -9.48 -20.14 5.78
C SER A 138 -10.11 -21.14 4.83
N ASN A 139 -10.94 -20.68 3.87
CA ASN A 139 -11.57 -21.54 2.87
C ASN A 139 -10.53 -22.24 2.00
N LEU A 140 -9.54 -21.50 1.49
CA LEU A 140 -8.41 -22.07 0.73
C LEU A 140 -7.65 -23.12 1.53
N SER A 141 -7.39 -22.86 2.82
CA SER A 141 -6.68 -23.77 3.70
C SER A 141 -7.44 -25.08 3.99
N ARG A 142 -8.78 -25.06 3.94
CA ARG A 142 -9.61 -26.27 4.05
C ARG A 142 -9.50 -27.17 2.84
N VAL A 143 -9.33 -26.60 1.64
CA VAL A 143 -9.11 -27.39 0.42
C VAL A 143 -7.72 -27.99 0.45
N ARG A 144 -6.70 -27.19 0.75
CA ARG A 144 -5.32 -27.66 0.91
C ARG A 144 -4.50 -26.61 1.68
N SER A 145 -3.82 -27.05 2.73
CA SER A 145 -3.06 -26.18 3.65
C SER A 145 -1.91 -25.37 3.01
N ASN A 146 -1.48 -25.72 1.81
CA ASN A 146 -0.38 -25.08 1.09
C ASN A 146 -0.81 -24.37 -0.21
N LEU A 147 -2.09 -24.06 -0.40
CA LEU A 147 -2.56 -23.32 -1.58
C LEU A 147 -2.09 -21.87 -1.59
N LEU A 148 -2.04 -21.25 -0.41
CA LEU A 148 -1.44 -19.92 -0.31
C LEU A 148 0.08 -20.02 -0.23
N PRO A 149 0.81 -19.13 -0.92
CA PRO A 149 2.26 -19.12 -0.81
C PRO A 149 2.66 -18.90 0.65
N TYR A 150 3.53 -19.76 1.14
CA TYR A 150 4.21 -19.55 2.42
C TYR A 150 5.01 -18.25 2.31
N ALA A 151 4.76 -17.31 3.20
CA ALA A 151 5.60 -16.11 3.27
C ALA A 151 7.03 -16.55 3.58
N PRO A 152 8.02 -16.19 2.73
CA PRO A 152 9.39 -16.56 3.03
C PRO A 152 9.79 -16.06 4.41
N SER A 153 10.64 -16.79 5.13
CA SER A 153 11.08 -16.44 6.50
C SER A 153 11.75 -15.06 6.66
N TRP A 154 12.09 -14.42 5.55
CA TRP A 154 12.61 -13.06 5.49
C TRP A 154 11.52 -11.98 5.29
N VAL A 155 10.26 -12.37 5.07
CA VAL A 155 9.11 -11.46 5.19
C VAL A 155 8.87 -11.28 6.68
N VAL A 156 9.13 -10.09 7.16
CA VAL A 156 8.93 -9.76 8.58
C VAL A 156 7.45 -9.93 8.90
N GLU A 157 7.12 -10.79 9.86
CA GLU A 157 5.73 -11.13 10.26
C GLU A 157 4.89 -9.88 10.64
N THR A 158 5.56 -8.78 10.94
CA THR A 158 4.95 -7.49 11.34
C THR A 158 4.89 -6.47 10.21
N SER A 159 5.13 -6.87 8.96
CA SER A 159 5.06 -5.96 7.82
C SER A 159 3.65 -5.90 7.24
N ASP A 160 3.31 -4.77 6.65
CA ASP A 160 2.05 -4.57 5.91
C ASP A 160 1.90 -5.45 4.65
N SER A 161 2.91 -6.26 4.35
CA SER A 161 2.88 -7.28 3.29
C SER A 161 2.22 -8.60 3.73
N THR A 162 1.81 -8.71 5.00
CA THR A 162 1.06 -9.86 5.54
C THR A 162 -0.28 -9.39 6.11
N LEU A 163 -1.29 -10.28 6.12
CA LEU A 163 -2.59 -9.96 6.74
C LEU A 163 -2.44 -9.66 8.23
N GLU A 164 -1.64 -10.43 8.92
CA GLU A 164 -1.39 -10.29 10.35
C GLU A 164 -0.73 -8.94 10.65
N GLY A 165 0.33 -8.60 9.93
CA GLY A 165 1.01 -7.31 10.12
C GLY A 165 0.15 -6.12 9.70
N LEU A 166 -0.68 -6.24 8.67
CA LEU A 166 -1.62 -5.19 8.28
C LEU A 166 -2.72 -5.03 9.35
N SER A 167 -3.21 -6.13 9.92
CA SER A 167 -4.17 -6.12 11.03
C SER A 167 -3.61 -5.38 12.25
N ASP A 168 -2.38 -5.69 12.65
CA ASP A 168 -1.71 -5.04 13.78
C ASP A 168 -1.55 -3.53 13.53
N ILE A 169 -1.20 -3.13 12.32
CA ILE A 169 -1.09 -1.72 11.93
C ILE A 169 -2.46 -1.04 11.99
N CYS A 170 -3.49 -1.65 11.43
CA CYS A 170 -4.85 -1.10 11.47
C CYS A 170 -5.36 -0.94 12.90
N GLN A 171 -5.14 -1.94 13.75
CA GLN A 171 -5.53 -1.88 15.15
C GLN A 171 -4.78 -0.78 15.91
N TYR A 172 -3.46 -0.68 15.71
CA TYR A 172 -2.64 0.38 16.28
C TYR A 172 -3.18 1.77 15.94
N LEU A 173 -3.55 2.00 14.67
CA LEU A 173 -4.05 3.28 14.19
C LEU A 173 -5.49 3.55 14.67
N LEU A 174 -6.34 2.52 14.65
CA LEU A 174 -7.74 2.61 15.06
C LEU A 174 -7.88 2.95 16.55
N ASP A 175 -7.08 2.33 17.42
CA ASP A 175 -7.14 2.55 18.87
C ASP A 175 -6.91 4.02 19.25
N ARG A 176 -6.15 4.76 18.46
CA ARG A 176 -5.86 6.19 18.66
C ARG A 176 -7.00 7.11 18.30
N ILE A 177 -7.93 6.66 17.47
CA ILE A 177 -8.97 7.54 16.93
C ILE A 177 -10.38 7.17 17.37
N ASN A 178 -10.58 5.97 17.96
CA ASN A 178 -11.89 5.40 18.27
C ASN A 178 -12.29 5.49 19.77
N GLY A 179 -11.48 6.14 20.59
CA GLY A 179 -11.71 6.25 22.04
C GLY A 179 -11.05 5.15 22.88
N THR A 180 -10.39 4.14 22.27
CA THR A 180 -9.73 3.06 23.03
C THR A 180 -8.56 3.58 23.84
N ILE A 181 -7.57 4.22 23.21
CA ILE A 181 -6.44 4.87 23.90
C ILE A 181 -6.39 6.38 23.68
N GLY A 182 -7.22 6.90 22.77
CA GLY A 182 -7.31 8.32 22.45
C GLY A 182 -8.46 8.65 21.51
N ASN A 183 -8.60 9.93 21.23
CA ASN A 183 -9.68 10.46 20.40
C ASN A 183 -9.11 11.29 19.27
N LEU A 184 -9.65 11.09 18.05
CA LEU A 184 -9.28 11.84 16.87
C LEU A 184 -9.54 13.33 17.04
N VAL A 185 -8.53 14.16 16.74
CA VAL A 185 -8.65 15.62 16.62
C VAL A 185 -8.86 16.01 15.18
N ALA A 186 -7.96 15.58 14.31
CA ALA A 186 -8.04 15.89 12.87
C ALA A 186 -7.22 14.90 12.04
N PHE A 187 -7.76 14.48 10.91
CA PHE A 187 -6.95 13.88 9.86
C PHE A 187 -6.23 14.98 9.06
N LEU A 188 -4.95 14.80 8.79
CA LEU A 188 -4.25 15.68 7.86
C LEU A 188 -4.73 15.41 6.42
N PRO A 189 -4.69 16.40 5.52
CA PRO A 189 -5.01 16.19 4.10
C PRO A 189 -4.17 15.06 3.48
N CYS A 190 -4.68 14.37 2.46
CA CYS A 190 -3.88 13.42 1.70
C CYS A 190 -3.00 14.12 0.64
N SER A 191 -3.38 15.32 0.17
CA SER A 191 -2.61 16.08 -0.81
C SER A 191 -1.71 17.09 -0.11
N TRP A 192 -0.41 17.00 -0.36
CA TRP A 192 0.62 17.87 0.21
C TRP A 192 1.46 18.52 -0.90
N LYS A 193 2.02 19.66 -0.61
CA LYS A 193 3.10 20.26 -1.41
C LYS A 193 4.38 19.47 -1.20
N PHE A 194 5.16 19.31 -2.27
CA PHE A 194 6.36 18.45 -2.27
C PHE A 194 7.49 19.09 -3.09
N LYS A 195 8.71 18.94 -2.59
CA LYS A 195 9.91 19.38 -3.29
C LYS A 195 11.10 18.48 -2.91
N THR A 196 11.83 18.00 -3.91
CA THR A 196 13.13 17.34 -3.69
C THR A 196 14.20 18.37 -3.33
N ASP A 197 15.17 17.96 -2.51
CA ASP A 197 16.25 18.81 -2.00
C ASP A 197 17.62 18.14 -2.26
N PRO A 198 18.03 18.03 -3.54
CA PRO A 198 19.26 17.32 -3.91
C PRO A 198 20.54 18.02 -3.49
N PHE A 199 20.48 19.29 -3.13
CA PHE A 199 21.61 20.11 -2.72
C PHE A 199 21.60 20.46 -1.23
N GLU A 200 20.59 20.02 -0.50
CA GLU A 200 20.38 20.26 0.94
C GLU A 200 20.17 21.76 1.28
N ASP A 201 19.68 22.52 0.32
CA ASP A 201 19.44 23.97 0.48
C ASP A 201 18.26 24.27 1.41
N GLY A 202 17.31 23.34 1.57
CA GLY A 202 16.03 23.60 2.22
C GLY A 202 16.13 24.04 3.69
N LEU A 203 17.15 23.58 4.43
CA LEU A 203 17.40 24.08 5.80
C LEU A 203 17.98 25.48 5.79
N ILE A 204 18.88 25.80 4.87
CA ILE A 204 19.53 27.10 4.73
C ILE A 204 18.50 28.16 4.29
N GLU A 205 17.67 27.80 3.32
CA GLU A 205 16.59 28.64 2.79
C GLU A 205 15.33 28.63 3.66
N GLN A 206 15.33 27.82 4.74
CA GLN A 206 14.27 27.75 5.74
C GLN A 206 12.90 27.40 5.14
N TRP A 207 12.85 26.36 4.30
CA TRP A 207 11.62 25.89 3.63
C TRP A 207 10.51 25.44 4.62
N TYR A 208 10.83 25.32 5.90
CA TYR A 208 9.86 25.05 6.96
C TYR A 208 9.02 26.26 7.39
N ARG A 209 9.33 27.47 6.90
CA ARG A 209 8.57 28.67 7.19
C ARG A 209 7.20 28.67 6.50
N LEU A 210 6.30 29.53 6.99
CA LEU A 210 4.99 29.70 6.40
C LEU A 210 5.11 30.19 4.95
N ASP A 211 4.21 29.65 4.10
CA ASP A 211 4.06 30.06 2.70
C ASP A 211 5.34 29.94 1.83
N GLN A 212 6.24 29.01 2.17
CA GLN A 212 7.44 28.70 1.39
C GLN A 212 7.22 27.60 0.33
N ASP A 213 5.98 27.23 0.07
CA ASP A 213 5.59 26.15 -0.85
C ASP A 213 5.30 26.63 -2.29
N ILE A 214 5.63 27.89 -2.61
CA ILE A 214 5.45 28.45 -3.96
C ILE A 214 6.32 27.70 -4.97
N GLY A 215 5.68 27.17 -6.01
CA GLY A 215 6.36 26.38 -7.05
C GLY A 215 6.68 24.93 -6.65
N TRP A 216 6.19 24.48 -5.50
CA TRP A 216 6.27 23.06 -5.14
C TRP A 216 5.20 22.26 -5.87
N ASP A 217 5.54 21.03 -6.20
CA ASP A 217 4.60 20.08 -6.78
C ASP A 217 3.51 19.69 -5.77
N SER A 218 2.52 18.94 -6.23
CA SER A 218 1.52 18.34 -5.35
C SER A 218 1.64 16.81 -5.42
N VAL A 219 1.73 16.17 -4.26
CA VAL A 219 1.78 14.71 -4.13
C VAL A 219 0.70 14.22 -3.17
N THR A 220 0.36 12.94 -3.27
CA THR A 220 -0.45 12.27 -2.25
C THR A 220 0.42 11.63 -1.19
N THR A 221 -0.04 11.64 0.06
CA THR A 221 0.60 10.92 1.18
C THR A 221 0.05 9.50 1.36
N THR A 222 -0.53 8.93 0.31
CA THR A 222 -0.97 7.54 0.25
C THR A 222 -0.10 6.67 -0.65
N LEU A 223 0.88 7.28 -1.35
CA LEU A 223 1.81 6.64 -2.26
C LEU A 223 3.24 7.11 -1.97
N TYR A 224 4.21 6.24 -2.20
CA TYR A 224 5.62 6.63 -2.19
C TYR A 224 5.90 7.67 -3.28
N TRP A 225 6.93 8.51 -3.10
CA TRP A 225 7.25 9.55 -4.08
C TRP A 225 7.70 9.01 -5.43
N GLU A 226 8.36 7.84 -5.50
CA GLU A 226 8.72 7.20 -6.77
C GLU A 226 7.51 6.78 -7.61
N ASN A 227 6.40 6.41 -6.97
CA ASN A 227 5.14 6.10 -7.66
C ASN A 227 4.43 7.34 -8.20
N GLN A 228 4.96 8.53 -7.89
CA GLN A 228 4.45 9.82 -8.31
C GLN A 228 5.44 10.56 -9.23
N GLY A 229 6.40 9.83 -9.82
CA GLY A 229 7.32 10.34 -10.83
C GLY A 229 8.69 10.81 -10.30
N TYR A 230 8.94 10.76 -8.99
CA TYR A 230 10.23 11.17 -8.42
C TYR A 230 11.23 10.03 -8.47
N GLN A 231 11.76 9.82 -9.66
CA GLN A 231 12.71 8.75 -9.97
C GLN A 231 14.01 9.34 -10.54
N ASN A 232 15.09 8.61 -10.39
CA ASN A 232 16.32 8.94 -11.08
C ASN A 232 16.28 8.49 -12.56
N LYS A 233 17.30 8.87 -13.34
CA LYS A 233 17.37 8.54 -14.78
C LYS A 233 17.36 7.04 -15.11
N ALA A 234 17.62 6.18 -14.13
CA ALA A 234 17.60 4.73 -14.30
C ALA A 234 16.26 4.10 -13.88
N GLY A 235 15.22 4.94 -13.56
CA GLY A 235 13.91 4.49 -13.12
C GLY A 235 13.84 4.06 -11.65
N TYR A 236 14.92 4.27 -10.88
CA TYR A 236 14.91 4.03 -9.44
C TYR A 236 14.37 5.24 -8.70
N GLY A 237 13.74 5.03 -7.55
CA GLY A 237 13.25 6.10 -6.70
C GLY A 237 14.35 7.13 -6.36
N TYR A 238 13.93 8.36 -6.11
CA TYR A 238 14.80 9.45 -5.69
C TYR A 238 15.46 9.13 -4.35
N ILE A 239 16.77 9.31 -4.26
CA ILE A 239 17.56 9.17 -3.03
C ILE A 239 18.04 10.55 -2.64
N GLY A 240 17.81 10.96 -1.40
CA GLY A 240 18.17 12.27 -0.88
C GLY A 240 17.10 12.87 0.00
N TYR A 241 17.19 14.14 0.26
CA TYR A 241 16.21 14.85 1.08
C TYR A 241 15.04 15.33 0.24
N ALA A 242 13.84 15.20 0.80
CA ALA A 242 12.63 15.78 0.22
C ALA A 242 11.75 16.41 1.31
N TRP A 243 10.99 17.40 0.92
CA TRP A 243 10.17 18.22 1.78
C TRP A 243 8.71 18.07 1.42
N TYR A 244 7.89 18.01 2.45
CA TYR A 244 6.45 17.99 2.38
C TYR A 244 5.89 19.17 3.18
N GLN A 245 4.85 19.82 2.69
CA GLN A 245 4.16 20.87 3.41
C GLN A 245 2.67 20.83 3.15
N THR A 246 1.86 21.01 4.21
CA THR A 246 0.42 21.19 4.08
C THR A 246 -0.13 22.03 5.21
N LYS A 247 -1.35 22.55 5.01
CA LYS A 247 -2.15 23.21 6.05
C LYS A 247 -3.30 22.28 6.46
N PHE A 248 -3.66 22.33 7.72
CA PHE A 248 -4.77 21.56 8.27
C PHE A 248 -5.54 22.40 9.28
N GLU A 249 -6.81 22.06 9.46
CA GLU A 249 -7.71 22.74 10.38
C GLU A 249 -7.94 21.92 11.64
N VAL A 250 -7.87 22.58 12.78
CA VAL A 250 -8.27 22.03 14.08
C VAL A 250 -9.54 22.74 14.52
N LYS A 251 -10.64 21.99 14.56
CA LYS A 251 -11.98 22.54 14.82
C LYS A 251 -12.25 22.83 16.29
N ASN A 252 -11.61 22.08 17.19
CA ASN A 252 -11.80 22.20 18.63
C ASN A 252 -10.60 22.91 19.23
N ASP A 253 -10.87 23.68 20.29
CA ASP A 253 -9.81 24.22 21.14
C ASP A 253 -9.09 23.05 21.82
N VAL A 254 -7.84 22.87 21.48
CA VAL A 254 -6.95 21.81 22.05
C VAL A 254 -5.89 22.43 22.96
N GLU A 255 -6.03 23.73 23.32
CA GLU A 255 -5.15 24.39 24.27
C GLU A 255 -5.10 23.59 25.58
N ASN A 256 -3.89 23.35 26.05
CA ASN A 256 -3.60 22.57 27.25
C ASN A 256 -3.96 21.06 27.18
N CYS A 257 -4.29 20.53 26.00
CA CYS A 257 -4.44 19.10 25.79
C CYS A 257 -3.12 18.49 25.29
N PRO A 258 -2.72 17.30 25.77
CA PRO A 258 -1.59 16.57 25.21
C PRO A 258 -1.98 16.05 23.82
N VAL A 259 -1.59 16.76 22.77
CA VAL A 259 -1.85 16.35 21.38
C VAL A 259 -0.70 15.49 20.89
N SER A 260 -1.01 14.41 20.23
CA SER A 260 -0.07 13.55 19.51
C SER A 260 -0.34 13.57 18.02
N LEU A 261 0.74 13.54 17.22
CA LEU A 261 0.72 13.34 15.78
C LEU A 261 1.13 11.91 15.49
N THR A 262 0.30 11.17 14.75
CA THR A 262 0.65 9.83 14.24
C THR A 262 0.89 9.90 12.75
N PHE A 263 2.03 9.38 12.32
CA PHE A 263 2.24 9.00 10.92
C PHE A 263 1.86 7.54 10.74
N GLY A 264 0.94 7.24 9.82
CA GLY A 264 0.51 5.88 9.52
C GLY A 264 1.60 5.04 8.82
N GLY A 265 2.51 5.70 8.09
CA GLY A 265 3.67 5.09 7.47
C GLY A 265 4.55 6.13 6.77
N VAL A 266 5.84 6.07 7.06
CA VAL A 266 6.87 6.92 6.44
C VAL A 266 8.04 6.03 6.05
N CYS A 267 8.47 6.11 4.82
CA CYS A 267 9.68 5.46 4.34
C CYS A 267 10.80 6.50 4.21
N GLY A 268 11.86 6.33 4.99
CA GLY A 268 13.02 7.20 5.05
C GLY A 268 13.87 6.84 6.27
N GLN A 269 15.13 7.29 6.30
CA GLN A 269 16.04 7.02 7.43
C GLN A 269 15.84 8.01 8.56
N GLU A 270 15.68 9.28 8.21
CA GLU A 270 15.67 10.38 9.15
C GLU A 270 14.54 11.34 8.80
N ILE A 271 13.85 11.83 9.81
CA ILE A 271 12.64 12.63 9.67
C ILE A 271 12.74 13.86 10.56
N TRP A 272 12.39 15.01 10.01
CA TRP A 272 12.19 16.26 10.73
C TRP A 272 10.75 16.70 10.56
N VAL A 273 10.13 17.18 11.63
CA VAL A 273 8.75 17.68 11.60
C VAL A 273 8.69 19.04 12.27
N TRP A 274 8.12 20.00 11.57
CA TRP A 274 7.82 21.34 12.08
C TRP A 274 6.30 21.54 12.10
N ILE A 275 5.81 22.11 13.19
CA ILE A 275 4.43 22.62 13.29
C ILE A 275 4.52 24.12 13.50
N ASN A 276 3.82 24.89 12.65
CA ASN A 276 3.82 26.36 12.70
C ASN A 276 5.25 26.94 12.82
N GLN A 277 6.21 26.38 12.04
CA GLN A 277 7.63 26.73 11.98
C GLN A 277 8.48 26.24 13.18
N LEU A 278 7.88 25.70 14.22
CA LEU A 278 8.63 25.14 15.36
C LEU A 278 9.00 23.69 15.05
N LEU A 279 10.28 23.35 15.20
CA LEU A 279 10.74 21.95 15.12
C LEU A 279 10.19 21.17 16.33
N VAL A 280 9.32 20.20 16.08
CA VAL A 280 8.67 19.38 17.10
C VAL A 280 9.25 17.97 17.17
N PHE A 281 9.90 17.53 16.09
CA PHE A 281 10.53 16.22 16.05
C PHE A 281 11.73 16.22 15.10
N HIS A 282 12.80 15.54 15.50
CA HIS A 282 13.92 15.15 14.67
C HIS A 282 14.45 13.82 15.18
N GLY A 283 14.52 12.82 14.31
CA GLY A 283 15.02 11.51 14.70
C GLY A 283 15.09 10.52 13.55
N GLU A 284 15.68 9.37 13.84
CA GLU A 284 15.74 8.24 12.94
C GLU A 284 14.38 7.53 12.88
N ASN A 285 14.05 7.00 11.69
CA ASN A 285 12.89 6.15 11.52
C ASN A 285 13.29 4.68 11.70
N GLU A 286 12.92 4.11 12.83
CA GLU A 286 13.28 2.73 13.18
C GLU A 286 12.66 1.67 12.25
N SER A 287 11.55 1.99 11.58
CA SER A 287 10.85 1.06 10.70
C SER A 287 10.00 1.75 9.65
N SER A 288 10.33 1.51 8.39
CA SER A 288 9.55 2.05 7.25
C SER A 288 8.12 1.52 7.16
N SER A 289 7.80 0.41 7.82
CA SER A 289 6.48 -0.24 7.73
C SER A 289 5.57 0.01 8.93
N LYS A 290 6.12 0.54 10.03
CA LYS A 290 5.35 0.75 11.26
C LYS A 290 4.89 2.21 11.41
N PRO A 291 3.66 2.42 11.89
CA PRO A 291 3.25 3.75 12.34
C PRO A 291 4.03 4.16 13.59
N PHE A 292 4.15 5.46 13.81
CA PHE A 292 4.78 6.02 15.01
C PHE A 292 4.13 7.32 15.45
N ASP A 293 4.27 7.64 16.72
CA ASP A 293 3.69 8.81 17.37
C ASP A 293 4.75 9.85 17.72
N ILE A 294 4.37 11.11 17.60
CA ILE A 294 5.14 12.28 18.02
C ILE A 294 4.27 13.05 19.02
N SER A 295 4.73 13.17 20.26
CA SER A 295 4.09 14.07 21.23
C SER A 295 4.35 15.51 20.83
N LEU A 296 3.29 16.29 20.62
CA LEU A 296 3.41 17.68 20.21
C LEU A 296 3.46 18.60 21.43
N PRO A 297 4.34 19.61 21.43
CA PRO A 297 4.26 20.69 22.41
C PRO A 297 2.98 21.50 22.21
N GLU A 298 2.65 22.38 23.15
CA GLU A 298 1.43 23.21 23.20
C GLU A 298 1.28 24.24 22.05
N ASN A 299 1.63 23.86 20.81
CA ASN A 299 1.68 24.79 19.68
C ASN A 299 0.55 24.59 18.66
N ILE A 300 -0.32 23.63 18.91
CA ILE A 300 -1.48 23.41 18.06
C ILE A 300 -2.53 24.44 18.45
N GLN A 301 -2.97 25.22 17.47
CA GLN A 301 -3.98 26.27 17.66
C GLN A 301 -5.31 25.84 17.06
N ALA A 302 -6.41 26.33 17.61
CA ALA A 302 -7.69 26.26 16.93
C ALA A 302 -7.60 27.03 15.59
N GLY A 303 -8.20 26.50 14.53
CA GLY A 303 -8.08 27.05 13.17
C GLY A 303 -6.94 26.43 12.37
N THR A 304 -6.37 27.22 11.47
CA THR A 304 -5.38 26.76 10.48
C THR A 304 -3.99 26.61 11.11
N ASN A 305 -3.42 25.42 10.97
CA ASN A 305 -2.03 25.13 11.31
C ASN A 305 -1.28 24.66 10.05
N GLN A 306 0.05 24.80 10.05
CA GLN A 306 0.93 24.30 9.01
C GLN A 306 1.83 23.21 9.56
N ILE A 307 1.94 22.10 8.83
CA ILE A 307 2.97 21.09 9.06
C ILE A 307 3.95 21.07 7.91
N THR A 308 5.23 20.99 8.24
CA THR A 308 6.32 20.76 7.27
C THR A 308 7.10 19.53 7.73
N VAL A 309 7.41 18.65 6.79
CA VAL A 309 8.17 17.42 7.04
C VAL A 309 9.33 17.35 6.06
N ARG A 310 10.54 17.11 6.56
CA ARG A 310 11.70 16.78 5.76
C ARG A 310 12.04 15.31 5.98
N ILE A 311 12.28 14.58 4.91
CA ILE A 311 12.60 13.15 4.97
C ILE A 311 13.90 12.90 4.21
N HIS A 312 14.82 12.17 4.82
CA HIS A 312 15.98 11.62 4.13
C HIS A 312 15.61 10.24 3.57
N GLY A 313 15.43 10.17 2.25
CA GLY A 313 15.15 8.94 1.53
C GLY A 313 16.38 8.05 1.47
N HIS A 314 16.19 6.76 1.69
CA HIS A 314 17.25 5.77 1.76
C HIS A 314 17.19 4.82 0.56
N GLY A 315 18.32 4.62 -0.09
CA GLY A 315 18.46 3.63 -1.15
C GLY A 315 19.01 2.32 -0.61
N PHE A 316 18.22 1.27 -0.62
CA PHE A 316 18.70 -0.10 -0.46
C PHE A 316 18.72 -0.81 -1.82
N TYR A 317 19.88 -1.37 -2.22
CA TYR A 317 20.05 -2.31 -3.34
C TYR A 317 19.02 -2.16 -4.49
N ARG A 318 19.18 -1.15 -5.32
CA ARG A 318 18.38 -0.90 -6.54
C ARG A 318 16.90 -0.55 -6.33
N GLY A 319 16.46 -0.28 -5.12
CA GLY A 319 15.09 0.14 -4.81
C GLY A 319 15.09 1.22 -3.76
N ALA A 320 14.97 2.47 -4.16
CA ALA A 320 14.69 3.55 -3.22
C ALA A 320 13.18 3.69 -3.13
N GLN A 321 12.63 3.45 -1.95
CA GLN A 321 11.29 3.88 -1.58
C GLN A 321 11.44 5.05 -0.63
N GLY A 322 10.56 6.04 -0.77
CA GLY A 322 10.63 7.19 0.12
C GLY A 322 9.33 7.93 0.26
N GLY A 323 9.22 8.63 1.38
CA GLY A 323 8.13 9.55 1.64
C GLY A 323 7.05 9.02 2.56
N ILE A 324 6.03 9.85 2.73
CA ILE A 324 4.83 9.52 3.50
C ILE A 324 3.90 8.74 2.57
N TYR A 325 3.49 7.54 2.97
CA TYR A 325 2.65 6.66 2.14
C TYR A 325 1.39 6.15 2.86
N ARG A 326 1.15 6.62 4.08
CA ARG A 326 -0.12 6.47 4.79
C ARG A 326 -0.46 7.76 5.51
N ARG A 327 -1.75 8.04 5.55
CA ARG A 327 -2.29 9.28 6.08
C ARG A 327 -1.86 9.51 7.54
N ALA A 328 -1.49 10.74 7.84
CA ALA A 328 -1.20 11.19 9.20
C ALA A 328 -2.45 11.84 9.84
N PHE A 329 -2.49 11.83 11.17
CA PHE A 329 -3.58 12.44 11.95
C PHE A 329 -3.12 12.91 13.33
N LEU A 330 -3.92 13.81 13.91
CA LEU A 330 -3.77 14.29 15.27
C LEU A 330 -4.81 13.65 16.17
N TRP A 331 -4.42 13.34 17.40
CA TRP A 331 -5.28 12.75 18.40
C TRP A 331 -4.87 13.17 19.81
N ILE A 332 -5.81 13.06 20.76
CA ILE A 332 -5.58 13.31 22.19
C ILE A 332 -5.59 11.97 22.91
N PRO A 333 -4.49 11.59 23.61
CA PRO A 333 -4.48 10.41 24.47
C PRO A 333 -5.55 10.49 25.56
N ASN A 334 -6.15 9.36 25.91
CA ASN A 334 -7.00 9.26 27.10
C ASN A 334 -6.12 9.42 28.35
N ASN A 335 -6.66 10.09 29.38
CA ASN A 335 -5.98 10.25 30.69
C ASN A 335 -5.92 8.93 31.44
#